data_bfb65c12d3b0a1d7193394b607b70330
#
_entry.id   bfb65c12d3b0a1d7193394b607b70330
#
_cell.length_a   1.000
_cell.length_b   1.000
_cell.length_c   1.000
_cell.angle_alpha   90.00
_cell.angle_beta   90.00
_cell.angle_gamma   90.00
#
_symmetry.space_group_name_H-M   'P 1'
#
loop_
_entity.id
_entity.type
_entity.pdbx_description
1 polymer ?
#
loop_
_entity_poly.entity_id
_entity_poly.type
_entity_poly.pdbx_seq_one_letter_code
_entity_poly.pdbx_strand_id
1 'polypeptide(L)'
;MQEKSSGFQWPAQWTPDILATLMFVVQKGRILLIRKKRGIGVGKVNGPGGKFEPGETALQCVLREVREELHIDIEDAREMGVLNFSFACGTIPEIRCHVFMATSFTGTPTETPEAEPFWCPVDGIPYDLMWQDDRFWLPAMLDGKRFEAFFTFEGDRMMEFSLKTGD
;
A
#
# COMPACT_ATOMS: atom_id res chain seq x y z
N MET A 1 14.09 -17.09 -0.11
CA MET A 1 12.79 -16.47 0.13
C MET A 1 12.28 -16.91 1.49
N GLN A 2 11.88 -15.96 2.33
CA GLN A 2 11.28 -16.26 3.62
C GLN A 2 9.76 -16.22 3.50
N GLU A 3 9.10 -17.13 4.20
CA GLU A 3 7.64 -17.17 4.25
C GLU A 3 7.16 -17.07 5.70
N LYS A 4 6.16 -16.21 5.91
CA LYS A 4 5.40 -16.14 7.16
C LYS A 4 3.94 -16.36 6.82
N SER A 5 3.25 -17.14 7.65
CA SER A 5 1.88 -17.54 7.34
C SER A 5 1.14 -17.88 8.62
N SER A 6 -0.17 -17.68 8.62
CA SER A 6 -1.09 -18.19 9.62
C SER A 6 -1.50 -19.65 9.36
N GLY A 7 -0.84 -20.32 8.41
CA GLY A 7 -1.25 -21.62 7.89
C GLY A 7 -2.17 -21.52 6.68
N PHE A 8 -2.42 -20.30 6.22
CA PHE A 8 -3.28 -20.02 5.07
C PHE A 8 -2.58 -20.38 3.75
N GLN A 9 -3.31 -21.04 2.86
CA GLN A 9 -2.84 -21.30 1.50
C GLN A 9 -3.58 -20.42 0.51
N TRP A 10 -2.85 -19.83 -0.43
CA TRP A 10 -3.44 -18.98 -1.47
C TRP A 10 -4.45 -19.76 -2.29
N PRO A 11 -5.63 -19.17 -2.58
CA PRO A 11 -6.59 -19.80 -3.47
C PRO A 11 -6.02 -19.96 -4.88
N ALA A 12 -6.15 -21.15 -5.47
CA ALA A 12 -5.54 -21.47 -6.76
C ALA A 12 -6.11 -20.63 -7.93
N GLN A 13 -7.34 -20.13 -7.80
CA GLN A 13 -8.06 -19.43 -8.87
C GLN A 13 -8.62 -18.08 -8.44
N TRP A 14 -7.93 -17.41 -7.54
CA TRP A 14 -8.36 -16.09 -7.08
C TRP A 14 -7.99 -15.03 -8.13
N THR A 15 -8.95 -14.14 -8.43
CA THR A 15 -8.72 -12.96 -9.29
C THR A 15 -9.25 -11.72 -8.57
N PRO A 16 -8.56 -10.58 -8.71
CA PRO A 16 -9.04 -9.34 -8.12
C PRO A 16 -10.18 -8.72 -8.94
N ASP A 17 -11.06 -8.00 -8.26
CA ASP A 17 -12.06 -7.14 -8.90
C ASP A 17 -11.44 -5.78 -9.24
N ILE A 18 -10.46 -5.34 -8.44
CA ILE A 18 -9.83 -4.02 -8.55
C ILE A 18 -8.32 -4.20 -8.52
N LEU A 19 -7.64 -3.46 -9.40
CA LEU A 19 -6.21 -3.22 -9.34
C LEU A 19 -5.98 -1.83 -8.72
N ALA A 20 -5.04 -1.73 -7.79
CA ALA A 20 -4.72 -0.50 -7.08
C ALA A 20 -3.22 -0.36 -6.88
N THR A 21 -2.79 0.81 -6.43
CA THR A 21 -1.39 1.10 -6.13
C THR A 21 -1.24 1.81 -4.80
N LEU A 22 -0.07 1.68 -4.21
CA LEU A 22 0.39 2.47 -3.07
C LEU A 22 1.82 2.94 -3.35
N MET A 23 2.14 4.16 -2.88
CA MET A 23 3.47 4.75 -2.94
C MET A 23 3.97 5.06 -1.53
N PHE A 24 5.21 4.68 -1.24
CA PHE A 24 5.87 5.06 0.01
C PHE A 24 7.17 5.79 -0.32
N VAL A 25 7.24 7.07 0.00
CA VAL A 25 8.44 7.87 -0.17
C VAL A 25 9.23 7.87 1.13
N VAL A 26 10.49 7.46 1.07
CA VAL A 26 11.37 7.39 2.24
C VAL A 26 12.57 8.30 2.01
N GLN A 27 12.75 9.28 2.88
CA GLN A 27 13.85 10.23 2.83
C GLN A 27 14.38 10.51 4.23
N LYS A 28 15.71 10.48 4.41
CA LYS A 28 16.35 10.90 5.65
C LYS A 28 15.76 10.25 6.91
N GLY A 29 15.47 8.94 6.84
CA GLY A 29 14.90 8.19 7.95
C GLY A 29 13.42 8.47 8.23
N ARG A 30 12.72 9.12 7.31
CA ARG A 30 11.27 9.40 7.43
C ARG A 30 10.51 8.87 6.24
N ILE A 31 9.27 8.52 6.47
CA ILE A 31 8.33 8.02 5.46
C ILE A 31 7.18 9.00 5.31
N LEU A 32 6.77 9.26 4.06
CA LEU A 32 5.61 10.10 3.76
C LEU A 32 4.35 9.25 3.80
N LEU A 33 3.48 9.56 4.74
CA LEU A 33 2.19 8.91 4.91
C LEU A 33 1.06 9.91 4.72
N ILE A 34 -0.15 9.39 4.55
CA ILE A 34 -1.37 10.21 4.47
C ILE A 34 -2.40 9.70 5.47
N ARG A 35 -3.26 10.61 5.93
CA ARG A 35 -4.55 10.25 6.50
C ARG A 35 -5.59 10.32 5.38
N LYS A 36 -6.26 9.21 5.10
CA LYS A 36 -7.28 9.15 4.05
C LYS A 36 -8.52 9.90 4.46
N LYS A 37 -8.99 10.78 3.58
CA LYS A 37 -10.17 11.59 3.82
C LYS A 37 -11.44 11.01 3.20
N ARG A 38 -11.31 10.07 2.25
CA ARG A 38 -12.45 9.39 1.60
C ARG A 38 -12.03 8.05 0.99
N GLY A 39 -13.03 7.23 0.63
CA GLY A 39 -12.83 5.94 -0.01
C GLY A 39 -12.62 4.80 0.99
N ILE A 40 -12.14 3.67 0.50
CA ILE A 40 -11.86 2.48 1.32
C ILE A 40 -10.76 2.83 2.34
N GLY A 41 -11.03 2.56 3.62
CA GLY A 41 -10.10 2.86 4.69
C GLY A 41 -10.10 4.33 5.13
N VAL A 42 -11.19 5.08 4.85
CA VAL A 42 -11.31 6.48 5.28
C VAL A 42 -11.00 6.61 6.78
N GLY A 43 -10.19 7.63 7.13
CA GLY A 43 -9.73 7.87 8.48
C GLY A 43 -8.46 7.11 8.87
N LYS A 44 -8.06 6.09 8.13
CA LYS A 44 -6.82 5.35 8.38
C LYS A 44 -5.62 6.08 7.79
N VAL A 45 -4.47 5.81 8.38
CA VAL A 45 -3.17 6.21 7.84
C VAL A 45 -2.73 5.18 6.80
N ASN A 46 -2.17 5.63 5.68
CA ASN A 46 -1.67 4.77 4.60
C ASN A 46 -0.64 5.53 3.75
N GLY A 47 -0.12 4.90 2.73
CA GLY A 47 0.57 5.59 1.64
C GLY A 47 -0.44 6.16 0.64
N PRO A 48 -0.07 7.21 -0.11
CA PRO A 48 -0.89 7.66 -1.22
C PRO A 48 -0.95 6.61 -2.33
N GLY A 49 -2.02 6.63 -3.11
CA GLY A 49 -2.25 5.70 -4.20
C GLY A 49 -3.72 5.60 -4.52
N GLY A 50 -4.09 4.70 -5.42
CA GLY A 50 -5.48 4.53 -5.80
C GLY A 50 -5.66 3.49 -6.88
N LYS A 51 -6.87 3.47 -7.45
CA LYS A 51 -7.29 2.48 -8.43
C LYS A 51 -6.75 2.78 -9.82
N PHE A 52 -6.44 1.72 -10.58
CA PHE A 52 -6.09 1.85 -11.99
C PHE A 52 -7.24 2.45 -12.78
N GLU A 53 -6.92 3.33 -13.71
CA GLU A 53 -7.82 3.71 -14.80
C GLU A 53 -7.62 2.74 -15.99
N PRO A 54 -8.62 2.64 -16.91
CA PRO A 54 -8.48 1.74 -18.05
C PRO A 54 -7.22 2.02 -18.86
N GLY A 55 -6.45 0.96 -19.15
CA GLY A 55 -5.22 1.04 -19.93
C GLY A 55 -3.98 1.49 -19.20
N GLU A 56 -4.08 1.81 -17.92
CA GLU A 56 -2.90 2.20 -17.14
C GLU A 56 -2.04 1.00 -16.76
N THR A 57 -0.71 1.19 -16.79
CA THR A 57 0.21 0.32 -16.06
C THR A 57 0.22 0.68 -14.57
N ALA A 58 0.75 -0.20 -13.74
CA ALA A 58 0.90 0.08 -12.31
C ALA A 58 1.71 1.37 -12.06
N LEU A 59 2.81 1.54 -12.78
CA LEU A 59 3.64 2.74 -12.65
C LEU A 59 2.89 4.00 -13.05
N GLN A 60 2.18 3.98 -14.18
CA GLN A 60 1.37 5.12 -14.61
C GLN A 60 0.30 5.49 -13.58
N CYS A 61 -0.36 4.47 -13.02
CA CYS A 61 -1.39 4.67 -12.00
C CYS A 61 -0.81 5.34 -10.75
N VAL A 62 0.27 4.81 -10.20
CA VAL A 62 0.82 5.35 -8.95
C VAL A 62 1.34 6.77 -9.13
N LEU A 63 1.97 7.08 -10.24
CA LEU A 63 2.46 8.43 -10.52
C LEU A 63 1.30 9.43 -10.64
N ARG A 64 0.23 9.05 -11.33
CA ARG A 64 -0.98 9.88 -11.47
C ARG A 64 -1.67 10.10 -10.12
N GLU A 65 -1.90 9.04 -9.36
CA GLU A 65 -2.57 9.12 -8.07
C GLU A 65 -1.82 10.00 -7.06
N VAL A 66 -0.49 9.84 -6.99
CA VAL A 66 0.32 10.66 -6.08
C VAL A 66 0.26 12.15 -6.48
N ARG A 67 0.28 12.44 -7.77
CA ARG A 67 0.14 13.82 -8.27
C ARG A 67 -1.22 14.41 -7.90
N GLU A 68 -2.29 13.64 -8.08
CA GLU A 68 -3.66 14.09 -7.74
C GLU A 68 -3.84 14.29 -6.24
N GLU A 69 -3.32 13.36 -5.42
CA GLU A 69 -3.55 13.38 -3.98
C GLU A 69 -2.64 14.36 -3.23
N LEU A 70 -1.39 14.55 -3.67
CA LEU A 70 -0.39 15.30 -2.92
C LEU A 70 0.29 16.42 -3.70
N HIS A 71 0.04 16.56 -5.01
CA HIS A 71 0.67 17.56 -5.88
C HIS A 71 2.20 17.45 -5.94
N ILE A 72 2.72 16.23 -5.90
CA ILE A 72 4.15 15.96 -6.10
C ILE A 72 4.36 15.03 -7.28
N ASP A 73 5.54 15.11 -7.87
CA ASP A 73 5.98 14.25 -8.97
C ASP A 73 7.13 13.35 -8.51
N ILE A 74 6.87 12.06 -8.49
CA ILE A 74 7.87 11.05 -8.08
C ILE A 74 8.88 10.86 -9.22
N GLU A 75 10.17 10.75 -8.86
CA GLU A 75 11.25 10.66 -9.85
C GLU A 75 11.83 9.25 -9.98
N ASP A 76 11.83 8.45 -8.92
CA ASP A 76 12.55 7.18 -8.85
C ASP A 76 11.67 6.03 -8.34
N ALA A 77 10.42 5.99 -8.76
CA ALA A 77 9.47 4.96 -8.33
C ALA A 77 9.96 3.55 -8.69
N ARG A 78 9.93 2.65 -7.72
CA ARG A 78 10.33 1.26 -7.88
C ARG A 78 9.29 0.35 -7.25
N GLU A 79 8.76 -0.61 -8.02
CA GLU A 79 7.83 -1.58 -7.50
C GLU A 79 8.54 -2.55 -6.57
N MET A 80 8.06 -2.68 -5.34
CA MET A 80 8.64 -3.53 -4.31
C MET A 80 7.86 -4.80 -4.07
N GLY A 81 6.56 -4.78 -4.29
CA GLY A 81 5.77 -5.97 -4.03
C GLY A 81 4.31 -5.85 -4.43
N VAL A 82 3.59 -6.95 -4.20
CA VAL A 82 2.17 -7.07 -4.50
C VAL A 82 1.44 -7.60 -3.27
N LEU A 83 0.35 -6.93 -2.93
CA LEU A 83 -0.55 -7.33 -1.85
C LEU A 83 -1.88 -7.74 -2.46
N ASN A 84 -2.41 -8.89 -2.04
CA ASN A 84 -3.71 -9.37 -2.47
C ASN A 84 -4.64 -9.42 -1.26
N PHE A 85 -5.82 -8.85 -1.40
CA PHE A 85 -6.80 -8.72 -0.32
C PHE A 85 -8.12 -9.36 -0.70
N SER A 86 -8.60 -10.24 0.18
CA SER A 86 -9.92 -10.84 0.08
C SER A 86 -10.75 -10.45 1.30
N PHE A 87 -11.99 -9.99 1.06
CA PHE A 87 -12.87 -9.48 2.11
C PHE A 87 -14.11 -10.38 2.23
N ALA A 88 -14.30 -10.96 3.42
CA ALA A 88 -15.39 -11.91 3.66
C ALA A 88 -16.78 -11.27 3.62
N CYS A 89 -16.89 -9.96 3.86
CA CYS A 89 -18.17 -9.27 3.96
C CYS A 89 -18.91 -9.10 2.63
N GLY A 90 -18.22 -9.28 1.48
CA GLY A 90 -18.83 -9.10 0.15
C GLY A 90 -19.17 -7.67 -0.24
N THR A 91 -18.96 -6.69 0.65
CA THR A 91 -19.25 -5.27 0.39
C THR A 91 -18.00 -4.50 -0.05
N ILE A 92 -16.81 -5.05 0.23
CA ILE A 92 -15.53 -4.51 -0.24
C ILE A 92 -15.05 -5.45 -1.35
N PRO A 93 -14.64 -4.90 -2.52
CA PRO A 93 -14.17 -5.73 -3.63
C PRO A 93 -12.85 -6.43 -3.30
N GLU A 94 -12.57 -7.51 -4.04
CA GLU A 94 -11.28 -8.19 -3.99
C GLU A 94 -10.23 -7.30 -4.65
N ILE A 95 -9.10 -7.06 -3.99
CA ILE A 95 -8.11 -6.05 -4.42
C ILE A 95 -6.73 -6.66 -4.59
N ARG A 96 -6.08 -6.35 -5.71
CA ARG A 96 -4.63 -6.52 -5.86
C ARG A 96 -3.98 -5.15 -5.87
N CYS A 97 -3.02 -4.95 -4.96
CA CYS A 97 -2.33 -3.69 -4.81
C CYS A 97 -0.85 -3.82 -5.16
N HIS A 98 -0.38 -3.03 -6.13
CA HIS A 98 1.03 -2.91 -6.47
C HIS A 98 1.65 -1.83 -5.59
N VAL A 99 2.70 -2.18 -4.85
CA VAL A 99 3.34 -1.29 -3.88
C VAL A 99 4.66 -0.80 -4.41
N PHE A 100 4.82 0.51 -4.40
CA PHE A 100 6.03 1.20 -4.87
C PHE A 100 6.73 1.90 -3.72
N MET A 101 8.04 2.05 -3.85
CA MET A 101 8.86 2.88 -2.98
C MET A 101 9.64 3.88 -3.82
N ALA A 102 9.88 5.06 -3.28
CA ALA A 102 10.68 6.10 -3.90
C ALA A 102 11.51 6.85 -2.85
N THR A 103 12.57 7.51 -3.30
CA THR A 103 13.42 8.33 -2.45
C THR A 103 13.50 9.79 -2.92
N SER A 104 12.96 10.09 -4.12
CA SER A 104 13.10 11.41 -4.74
C SER A 104 11.80 11.84 -5.41
N PHE A 105 11.49 13.12 -5.24
CA PHE A 105 10.31 13.74 -5.87
C PHE A 105 10.54 15.25 -6.01
N THR A 106 9.74 15.89 -6.86
CA THR A 106 9.65 17.36 -6.96
C THR A 106 8.30 17.83 -6.47
N GLY A 107 8.24 19.10 -6.07
CA GLY A 107 7.03 19.69 -5.47
C GLY A 107 7.02 19.58 -3.95
N THR A 108 5.94 20.07 -3.35
CA THR A 108 5.74 20.03 -1.90
C THR A 108 4.47 19.25 -1.60
N PRO A 109 4.53 18.19 -0.77
CA PRO A 109 3.33 17.46 -0.39
C PRO A 109 2.27 18.41 0.17
N THR A 110 1.09 18.40 -0.44
CA THR A 110 0.00 19.34 -0.17
C THR A 110 -1.27 18.58 0.17
N GLU A 111 -1.97 19.04 1.20
CA GLU A 111 -3.27 18.49 1.54
C GLU A 111 -4.29 18.75 0.43
N THR A 112 -5.09 17.74 0.13
CA THR A 112 -6.18 17.79 -0.86
C THR A 112 -7.47 17.26 -0.23
N PRO A 113 -8.62 17.32 -0.94
CA PRO A 113 -9.84 16.68 -0.44
C PRO A 113 -9.72 15.16 -0.25
N GLU A 114 -8.69 14.52 -0.78
CA GLU A 114 -8.49 13.07 -0.70
C GLU A 114 -7.54 12.64 0.42
N ALA A 115 -6.54 13.49 0.76
CA ALA A 115 -5.44 13.08 1.62
C ALA A 115 -4.82 14.24 2.39
N GLU A 116 -4.46 13.97 3.63
CA GLU A 116 -3.67 14.84 4.48
C GLU A 116 -2.29 14.23 4.67
N PRO A 117 -1.21 14.81 4.05
CA PRO A 117 0.12 14.24 4.15
C PRO A 117 0.84 14.60 5.44
N PHE A 118 1.71 13.70 5.90
CA PHE A 118 2.63 13.98 7.00
C PHE A 118 3.86 13.08 6.91
N TRP A 119 4.99 13.58 7.41
CA TRP A 119 6.22 12.80 7.53
C TRP A 119 6.28 12.14 8.90
N CYS A 120 6.74 10.90 8.93
CA CYS A 120 6.83 10.09 10.13
C CYS A 120 8.19 9.40 10.17
N PRO A 121 8.88 9.34 11.34
CA PRO A 121 10.10 8.53 11.43
C PRO A 121 9.81 7.06 11.09
N VAL A 122 10.72 6.41 10.37
CA VAL A 122 10.54 5.00 9.99
C VAL A 122 10.51 4.05 11.19
N ASP A 123 11.05 4.47 12.32
CA ASP A 123 10.99 3.71 13.57
C ASP A 123 9.76 4.07 14.44
N GLY A 124 8.91 4.96 13.95
CA GLY A 124 7.70 5.43 14.67
C GLY A 124 6.43 5.32 13.83
N ILE A 125 6.36 4.38 12.89
CA ILE A 125 5.18 4.23 12.02
C ILE A 125 3.96 3.84 12.85
N PRO A 126 2.83 4.56 12.68
CA PRO A 126 1.64 4.36 13.51
C PRO A 126 0.80 3.16 13.04
N TYR A 127 1.32 1.95 13.17
CA TYR A 127 0.65 0.74 12.68
C TYR A 127 -0.77 0.55 13.26
N ASP A 128 -1.01 1.02 14.48
CA ASP A 128 -2.34 0.91 15.10
C ASP A 128 -3.41 1.78 14.41
N LEU A 129 -3.00 2.78 13.62
CA LEU A 129 -3.87 3.64 12.84
C LEU A 129 -3.98 3.20 11.37
N MET A 130 -3.33 2.12 11.02
CA MET A 130 -3.24 1.59 9.65
C MET A 130 -4.03 0.28 9.53
N TRP A 131 -4.17 -0.24 8.30
CA TRP A 131 -4.68 -1.59 8.10
C TRP A 131 -3.76 -2.59 8.81
N GLN A 132 -4.32 -3.66 9.37
CA GLN A 132 -3.59 -4.61 10.21
C GLN A 132 -2.48 -5.37 9.48
N ASP A 133 -2.54 -5.47 8.16
CA ASP A 133 -1.51 -6.15 7.36
C ASP A 133 -0.20 -5.36 7.25
N ASP A 134 -0.25 -4.05 7.37
CA ASP A 134 0.92 -3.19 7.10
C ASP A 134 2.11 -3.54 8.01
N ARG A 135 1.85 -3.88 9.25
CA ARG A 135 2.91 -4.26 10.21
C ARG A 135 3.68 -5.52 9.82
N PHE A 136 3.15 -6.33 8.90
CA PHE A 136 3.78 -7.58 8.47
C PHE A 136 4.70 -7.38 7.27
N TRP A 137 4.31 -6.56 6.29
CA TRP A 137 5.07 -6.42 5.04
C TRP A 137 5.86 -5.11 4.94
N LEU A 138 5.38 -4.01 5.55
CA LEU A 138 6.04 -2.72 5.44
C LEU A 138 7.46 -2.72 6.02
N PRO A 139 7.74 -3.35 7.17
CA PRO A 139 9.11 -3.47 7.66
C PRO A 139 10.06 -4.18 6.68
N ALA A 140 9.59 -5.22 6.00
CA ALA A 140 10.39 -5.93 5.00
C ALA A 140 10.74 -5.02 3.81
N MET A 141 9.77 -4.24 3.34
CA MET A 141 10.00 -3.25 2.29
C MET A 141 11.05 -2.20 2.70
N LEU A 142 10.95 -1.71 3.94
CA LEU A 142 11.91 -0.73 4.46
C LEU A 142 13.33 -1.32 4.59
N ASP A 143 13.45 -2.62 4.74
CA ASP A 143 14.73 -3.34 4.71
C ASP A 143 15.20 -3.65 3.27
N GLY A 144 14.51 -3.15 2.26
CA GLY A 144 14.87 -3.34 0.87
C GLY A 144 14.45 -4.67 0.27
N LYS A 145 13.60 -5.42 0.93
CA LYS A 145 13.14 -6.73 0.45
C LYS A 145 11.91 -6.59 -0.44
N ARG A 146 11.86 -7.42 -1.47
CA ARG A 146 10.65 -7.60 -2.27
C ARG A 146 9.70 -8.53 -1.54
N PHE A 147 8.40 -8.38 -1.83
CA PHE A 147 7.38 -9.18 -1.14
C PHE A 147 6.18 -9.48 -2.05
N GLU A 148 5.50 -10.53 -1.70
CA GLU A 148 4.22 -10.92 -2.27
C GLU A 148 3.37 -11.49 -1.14
N ALA A 149 2.14 -11.03 -0.99
CA ALA A 149 1.31 -11.41 0.13
C ALA A 149 -0.16 -11.58 -0.23
N PHE A 150 -0.84 -12.40 0.54
CA PHE A 150 -2.29 -12.56 0.50
C PHE A 150 -2.84 -12.42 1.92
N PHE A 151 -3.84 -11.55 2.07
CA PHE A 151 -4.50 -11.30 3.34
C PHE A 151 -6.00 -11.46 3.20
N THR A 152 -6.62 -12.09 4.19
CA THR A 152 -8.08 -12.15 4.29
C THR A 152 -8.55 -11.27 5.44
N PHE A 153 -9.64 -10.55 5.21
CA PHE A 153 -10.23 -9.62 6.17
C PHE A 153 -11.70 -9.90 6.38
N GLU A 154 -12.16 -9.63 7.58
CA GLU A 154 -13.57 -9.50 7.92
C GLU A 154 -13.77 -8.08 8.47
N GLY A 155 -14.40 -7.20 7.68
CA GLY A 155 -14.37 -5.77 7.95
C GLY A 155 -12.94 -5.24 7.89
N ASP A 156 -12.47 -4.61 8.97
CA ASP A 156 -11.09 -4.14 9.09
C ASP A 156 -10.19 -5.08 9.91
N ARG A 157 -10.70 -6.26 10.27
CA ARG A 157 -9.95 -7.27 11.03
C ARG A 157 -9.30 -8.28 10.08
N MET A 158 -7.96 -8.40 10.16
CA MET A 158 -7.22 -9.40 9.42
C MET A 158 -7.45 -10.79 10.03
N MET A 159 -7.80 -11.77 9.17
CA MET A 159 -8.12 -13.14 9.57
C MET A 159 -6.93 -14.07 9.36
N GLU A 160 -6.50 -14.21 8.13
CA GLU A 160 -5.43 -15.12 7.72
C GLU A 160 -4.49 -14.43 6.76
N PHE A 161 -3.27 -14.91 6.65
CA PHE A 161 -2.31 -14.35 5.71
C PHE A 161 -1.23 -15.33 5.29
N SER A 162 -0.62 -15.03 4.16
CA SER A 162 0.64 -15.61 3.71
C SER A 162 1.51 -14.49 3.15
N LEU A 163 2.73 -14.39 3.62
CA LEU A 163 3.70 -13.37 3.19
C LEU A 163 4.98 -14.05 2.77
N LYS A 164 5.42 -13.78 1.54
CA LYS A 164 6.70 -14.25 0.99
C LYS A 164 7.60 -13.03 0.79
N THR A 165 8.81 -13.10 1.30
CA THR A 165 9.80 -12.02 1.15
C THR A 165 11.09 -12.57 0.58
N GLY A 166 11.79 -11.73 -0.20
CA GLY A 166 13.07 -12.08 -0.79
C GLY A 166 13.84 -10.85 -1.25
N ASP A 167 15.06 -11.04 -1.71
CA ASP A 167 15.93 -9.96 -2.19
C ASP A 167 15.57 -9.50 -3.61
#